data_fd3e0a262acf19a4a00d51d26f9c611b
#
_entry.id   fd3e0a262acf19a4a00d51d26f9c611b
#
_cell.length_a   1.000
_cell.length_b   1.000
_cell.length_c   1.000
_cell.angle_alpha   90.00
_cell.angle_beta   90.00
_cell.angle_gamma   90.00
#
_symmetry.space_group_name_H-M   'P 1'
#
loop_
_entity.id
_entity.type
_entity.pdbx_description
1 polymer ?
#
loop_
_entity_poly.entity_id
_entity_poly.type
_entity_poly.pdbx_seq_one_letter_code
_entity_poly.pdbx_strand_id
1 'polypeptide(L)'
;MDEERLLEDLKHVFPQRPEVAVGPGDDTAVIRLPGSDRLLLLTVDQVVGGVHVLPGEAPERIAEKLVRRNVSDIAAMGGRPAYAMLTVAGKPLSEEFLGAFHRGVQRACAEYGICVVGGDVSSLPEEGAVFTLSLLGFAEEGCVKLRRSARPGDLLCGTGCYGRSFESGHHLTFRPRLQEGVFLGKSPAVHAMMDVSDGLLKDARRMAMESGLALRFECEHIPLRAGASVEDALCDGEDYELICAVDPAGADALCSAFPNLSRMGCFVNGTPGSVSGIPALNKKGFDHFHENV
;
A
#
# COMPACT_ATOMS: atom_id res chain seq x y z
N MET A 1 9.32 -8.62 -19.00
CA MET A 1 9.06 -7.15 -19.00
C MET A 1 9.45 -6.69 -17.61
N ASP A 2 10.07 -5.54 -17.47
CA ASP A 2 10.46 -5.00 -16.15
C ASP A 2 9.35 -4.02 -15.70
N GLU A 3 8.66 -4.37 -14.62
CA GLU A 3 7.52 -3.60 -14.09
C GLU A 3 7.96 -2.22 -13.62
N GLU A 4 9.08 -2.14 -12.87
CA GLU A 4 9.59 -0.85 -12.35
C GLU A 4 9.90 0.12 -13.50
N ARG A 5 10.51 -0.38 -14.58
CA ARG A 5 10.81 0.42 -15.76
C ARG A 5 9.56 0.88 -16.48
N LEU A 6 8.56 0.00 -16.64
CA LEU A 6 7.28 0.37 -17.27
C LEU A 6 6.58 1.48 -16.49
N LEU A 7 6.52 1.36 -15.16
CA LEU A 7 5.92 2.37 -14.29
C LEU A 7 6.67 3.69 -14.35
N GLU A 8 8.01 3.66 -14.41
CA GLU A 8 8.81 4.88 -14.54
C GLU A 8 8.57 5.58 -15.89
N ASP A 9 8.50 4.82 -16.97
CA ASP A 9 8.19 5.37 -18.31
C ASP A 9 6.78 6.01 -18.30
N LEU A 10 5.79 5.43 -17.64
CA LEU A 10 4.43 5.95 -17.55
C LEU A 10 4.32 7.27 -16.77
N LYS A 11 5.19 7.54 -15.81
CA LYS A 11 5.21 8.81 -15.06
C LYS A 11 5.34 10.03 -15.98
N HIS A 12 5.97 9.87 -17.13
CA HIS A 12 6.31 10.96 -18.06
C HIS A 12 5.44 10.99 -19.32
N VAL A 13 4.61 9.96 -19.56
CA VAL A 13 3.80 9.85 -20.79
C VAL A 13 2.60 10.81 -20.78
N PHE A 14 2.01 11.05 -19.62
CA PHE A 14 0.76 11.83 -19.53
C PHE A 14 1.03 13.26 -19.06
N PRO A 15 0.53 14.29 -19.80
CA PRO A 15 0.64 15.67 -19.36
C PRO A 15 -0.14 15.88 -18.06
N GLN A 16 0.48 16.58 -17.13
CA GLN A 16 -0.13 16.91 -15.85
C GLN A 16 -0.76 18.30 -15.89
N ARG A 17 -1.89 18.45 -15.21
CA ARG A 17 -2.58 19.74 -15.04
C ARG A 17 -2.03 20.46 -13.79
N PRO A 18 -2.09 21.81 -13.71
CA PRO A 18 -1.55 22.57 -12.60
C PRO A 18 -2.11 22.22 -11.22
N GLU A 19 -3.35 21.74 -11.16
CA GLU A 19 -4.00 21.29 -9.92
C GLU A 19 -3.48 19.95 -9.42
N VAL A 20 -2.79 19.13 -10.23
CA VAL A 20 -2.20 17.87 -9.82
C VAL A 20 -0.93 18.15 -9.03
N ALA A 21 -1.01 17.96 -7.71
CA ALA A 21 0.13 18.14 -6.81
C ALA A 21 1.08 16.93 -6.83
N VAL A 22 0.52 15.72 -6.98
CA VAL A 22 1.26 14.46 -7.13
C VAL A 22 0.55 13.66 -8.23
N GLY A 23 1.28 13.36 -9.29
CA GLY A 23 0.85 12.47 -10.37
C GLY A 23 1.23 11.01 -10.11
N PRO A 24 1.43 10.20 -11.18
CA PRO A 24 1.85 8.81 -11.03
C PRO A 24 3.18 8.69 -10.27
N GLY A 25 3.30 7.69 -9.38
CA GLY A 25 4.56 7.37 -8.69
C GLY A 25 4.50 7.42 -7.17
N ASP A 26 3.33 7.68 -6.57
CA ASP A 26 3.09 7.56 -5.14
C ASP A 26 1.88 6.65 -4.89
N ASP A 27 1.51 6.37 -3.63
CA ASP A 27 0.38 5.47 -3.29
C ASP A 27 -0.95 6.00 -3.84
N THR A 28 -1.11 7.32 -3.87
CA THR A 28 -2.25 7.97 -4.54
C THR A 28 -1.81 9.14 -5.40
N ALA A 29 -2.60 9.48 -6.42
CA ALA A 29 -2.54 10.81 -6.99
C ALA A 29 -3.11 11.84 -5.99
N VAL A 30 -2.57 13.07 -6.01
CA VAL A 30 -3.00 14.16 -5.12
C VAL A 30 -3.41 15.37 -5.96
N ILE A 31 -4.65 15.83 -5.80
CA ILE A 31 -5.20 16.96 -6.54
C ILE A 31 -5.63 18.08 -5.60
N ARG A 32 -5.22 19.31 -5.91
CA ARG A 32 -5.69 20.50 -5.22
C ARG A 32 -7.10 20.86 -5.70
N LEU A 33 -8.02 21.03 -4.77
CA LEU A 33 -9.38 21.45 -5.08
C LEU A 33 -9.49 22.98 -4.94
N PRO A 34 -9.98 23.69 -5.98
CA PRO A 34 -10.16 25.14 -5.89
C PRO A 34 -11.03 25.55 -4.70
N GLY A 35 -10.56 26.48 -3.87
CA GLY A 35 -11.29 26.99 -2.73
C GLY A 35 -11.42 26.03 -1.53
N SER A 36 -10.59 25.01 -1.45
CA SER A 36 -10.56 24.02 -0.37
C SER A 36 -9.16 23.89 0.23
N ASP A 37 -9.09 23.79 1.56
CA ASP A 37 -7.86 23.46 2.29
C ASP A 37 -7.59 21.93 2.31
N ARG A 38 -8.46 21.16 1.67
CA ARG A 38 -8.35 19.70 1.55
C ARG A 38 -7.81 19.30 0.19
N LEU A 39 -6.95 18.32 0.20
CA LEU A 39 -6.43 17.66 -1.01
C LEU A 39 -7.29 16.44 -1.31
N LEU A 40 -7.60 16.22 -2.58
CA LEU A 40 -8.25 15.01 -3.06
C LEU A 40 -7.18 13.95 -3.33
N LEU A 41 -7.37 12.78 -2.77
CA LEU A 41 -6.56 11.58 -3.00
C LEU A 41 -7.32 10.63 -3.94
N LEU A 42 -6.62 10.05 -4.91
CA LEU A 42 -7.19 9.13 -5.89
C LEU A 42 -6.28 7.91 -6.03
N THR A 43 -6.82 6.74 -5.76
CA THR A 43 -6.15 5.47 -6.02
C THR A 43 -7.05 4.50 -6.76
N VAL A 44 -6.45 3.46 -7.34
CA VAL A 44 -7.15 2.34 -7.96
C VAL A 44 -6.34 1.07 -7.78
N ASP A 45 -6.99 0.05 -7.25
CA ASP A 45 -6.41 -1.27 -7.07
C ASP A 45 -7.31 -2.37 -7.60
N GLN A 46 -6.70 -3.51 -7.94
CA GLN A 46 -7.39 -4.68 -8.47
C GLN A 46 -7.14 -5.92 -7.63
N VAL A 47 -8.14 -6.79 -7.58
CA VAL A 47 -7.98 -8.18 -7.17
C VAL A 47 -8.25 -9.07 -8.39
N VAL A 48 -7.25 -9.83 -8.80
CA VAL A 48 -7.31 -10.77 -9.92
C VAL A 48 -7.39 -12.19 -9.36
N GLY A 49 -8.40 -12.94 -9.79
CA GLY A 49 -8.56 -14.35 -9.43
C GLY A 49 -7.37 -15.18 -9.94
N GLY A 50 -6.85 -16.07 -9.10
CA GLY A 50 -5.66 -16.88 -9.40
C GLY A 50 -4.32 -16.16 -9.20
N VAL A 51 -4.32 -14.84 -8.99
CA VAL A 51 -3.11 -14.04 -8.67
C VAL A 51 -3.16 -13.57 -7.21
N HIS A 52 -4.14 -12.75 -6.86
CA HIS A 52 -4.25 -12.15 -5.53
C HIS A 52 -5.12 -12.96 -4.56
N VAL A 53 -5.89 -13.89 -5.09
CA VAL A 53 -6.75 -14.81 -4.33
C VAL A 53 -6.78 -16.18 -5.01
N LEU A 54 -6.85 -17.23 -4.20
CA LEU A 54 -6.94 -18.60 -4.72
C LEU A 54 -8.28 -18.86 -5.40
N PRO A 55 -8.33 -19.80 -6.36
CA PRO A 55 -9.59 -20.30 -6.89
C PRO A 55 -10.49 -20.83 -5.77
N GLY A 56 -11.77 -20.45 -5.79
CA GLY A 56 -12.75 -20.88 -4.78
C GLY A 56 -12.75 -20.04 -3.51
N GLU A 57 -11.98 -18.95 -3.42
CA GLU A 57 -12.08 -18.03 -2.29
C GLU A 57 -13.50 -17.43 -2.17
N ALA A 58 -13.96 -17.23 -0.96
CA ALA A 58 -15.30 -16.68 -0.69
C ALA A 58 -15.45 -15.26 -1.28
N PRO A 59 -16.54 -15.00 -2.03
CA PRO A 59 -16.74 -13.71 -2.69
C PRO A 59 -16.69 -12.52 -1.73
N GLU A 60 -17.20 -12.68 -0.51
CA GLU A 60 -17.17 -11.65 0.53
C GLU A 60 -15.73 -11.29 0.92
N ARG A 61 -14.84 -12.29 1.04
CA ARG A 61 -13.42 -12.06 1.40
C ARG A 61 -12.65 -11.40 0.27
N ILE A 62 -12.95 -11.78 -0.99
CA ILE A 62 -12.41 -11.11 -2.17
C ILE A 62 -12.77 -9.61 -2.15
N ALA A 63 -14.04 -9.32 -1.89
CA ALA A 63 -14.56 -7.96 -1.80
C ALA A 63 -13.91 -7.15 -0.67
N GLU A 64 -13.80 -7.74 0.52
CA GLU A 64 -13.15 -7.09 1.67
C GLU A 64 -11.67 -6.79 1.40
N LYS A 65 -10.94 -7.73 0.80
CA LYS A 65 -9.55 -7.52 0.37
C LYS A 65 -9.45 -6.35 -0.60
N LEU A 66 -10.31 -6.30 -1.62
CA LEU A 66 -10.32 -5.24 -2.62
C LEU A 66 -10.50 -3.85 -1.99
N VAL A 67 -11.46 -3.70 -1.07
CA VAL A 67 -11.68 -2.43 -0.37
C VAL A 67 -10.48 -2.08 0.51
N ARG A 68 -9.97 -3.05 1.28
CA ARG A 68 -8.87 -2.83 2.23
C ARG A 68 -7.56 -2.43 1.55
N ARG A 69 -7.23 -2.98 0.39
CA ARG A 69 -6.04 -2.58 -0.39
C ARG A 69 -6.08 -1.09 -0.71
N ASN A 70 -7.16 -0.64 -1.30
CA ASN A 70 -7.36 0.78 -1.64
C ASN A 70 -7.36 1.69 -0.39
N VAL A 71 -7.92 1.22 0.74
CA VAL A 71 -7.87 1.96 2.01
C VAL A 71 -6.43 2.06 2.53
N SER A 72 -5.59 1.06 2.27
CA SER A 72 -4.17 1.07 2.62
C SER A 72 -3.42 2.20 1.91
N ASP A 73 -3.64 2.40 0.61
CA ASP A 73 -3.06 3.52 -0.14
C ASP A 73 -3.47 4.89 0.43
N ILE A 74 -4.76 5.05 0.73
CA ILE A 74 -5.24 6.30 1.35
C ILE A 74 -4.60 6.53 2.73
N ALA A 75 -4.42 5.46 3.51
CA ALA A 75 -3.75 5.51 4.82
C ALA A 75 -2.28 5.88 4.68
N ALA A 76 -1.57 5.33 3.68
CA ALA A 76 -0.18 5.63 3.35
C ALA A 76 0.05 7.12 3.05
N MET A 77 -0.96 7.79 2.52
CA MET A 77 -0.93 9.23 2.24
C MET A 77 -1.46 10.10 3.40
N GLY A 78 -1.74 9.52 4.57
CA GLY A 78 -2.26 10.26 5.73
C GLY A 78 -3.71 10.75 5.58
N GLY A 79 -4.47 10.19 4.62
CA GLY A 79 -5.81 10.60 4.26
C GLY A 79 -6.93 9.76 4.89
N ARG A 80 -8.16 10.11 4.53
CA ARG A 80 -9.37 9.36 4.88
C ARG A 80 -10.16 9.04 3.60
N PRO A 81 -10.60 7.79 3.41
CA PRO A 81 -11.41 7.40 2.26
C PRO A 81 -12.81 8.05 2.34
N ALA A 82 -13.48 8.18 1.19
CA ALA A 82 -14.82 8.78 1.14
C ALA A 82 -15.74 8.16 0.08
N TYR A 83 -15.31 8.07 -1.16
CA TYR A 83 -16.16 7.62 -2.27
C TYR A 83 -15.45 6.56 -3.10
N ALA A 84 -16.21 5.59 -3.61
CA ALA A 84 -15.64 4.55 -4.47
C ALA A 84 -16.48 4.32 -5.72
N MET A 85 -15.80 3.90 -6.78
CA MET A 85 -16.40 3.29 -7.96
C MET A 85 -15.89 1.85 -8.07
N LEU A 86 -16.82 0.91 -8.32
CA LEU A 86 -16.54 -0.52 -8.34
C LEU A 86 -16.77 -1.08 -9.73
N THR A 87 -15.82 -1.82 -10.28
CA THR A 87 -16.03 -2.60 -11.50
C THR A 87 -15.74 -4.08 -11.28
N VAL A 88 -16.55 -4.93 -11.91
CA VAL A 88 -16.41 -6.38 -11.84
C VAL A 88 -16.41 -6.92 -13.27
N ALA A 89 -15.36 -7.64 -13.65
CA ALA A 89 -15.33 -8.39 -14.89
C ALA A 89 -15.05 -9.87 -14.59
N GLY A 90 -15.86 -10.80 -15.11
CA GLY A 90 -15.62 -12.20 -14.80
C GLY A 90 -16.47 -13.18 -15.62
N LYS A 91 -16.06 -14.45 -15.54
CA LYS A 91 -16.77 -15.60 -16.12
C LYS A 91 -16.35 -16.89 -15.39
N PRO A 92 -17.30 -17.67 -14.83
CA PRO A 92 -18.71 -17.32 -14.69
C PRO A 92 -18.95 -16.27 -13.58
N LEU A 93 -20.00 -15.47 -13.75
CA LEU A 93 -20.54 -14.59 -12.71
C LEU A 93 -21.99 -15.00 -12.43
N SER A 94 -22.23 -15.75 -11.36
CA SER A 94 -23.59 -16.07 -10.92
C SER A 94 -24.19 -14.94 -10.08
N GLU A 95 -25.52 -14.86 -10.03
CA GLU A 95 -26.22 -13.91 -9.16
C GLU A 95 -25.87 -14.14 -7.69
N GLU A 96 -25.69 -15.42 -7.29
CA GLU A 96 -25.27 -15.77 -5.93
C GLU A 96 -23.87 -15.23 -5.60
N PHE A 97 -22.90 -15.42 -6.50
CA PHE A 97 -21.56 -14.89 -6.36
C PHE A 97 -21.58 -13.36 -6.23
N LEU A 98 -22.25 -12.68 -7.18
CA LEU A 98 -22.33 -11.20 -7.15
C LEU A 98 -23.04 -10.70 -5.89
N GLY A 99 -24.12 -11.36 -5.46
CA GLY A 99 -24.81 -11.01 -4.23
C GLY A 99 -23.90 -11.14 -2.98
N ALA A 100 -23.11 -12.22 -2.90
CA ALA A 100 -22.17 -12.44 -1.82
C ALA A 100 -21.02 -11.40 -1.86
N PHE A 101 -20.47 -11.14 -3.05
CA PHE A 101 -19.42 -10.13 -3.26
C PHE A 101 -19.91 -8.73 -2.86
N HIS A 102 -21.12 -8.32 -3.29
CA HIS A 102 -21.69 -7.02 -2.91
C HIS A 102 -21.92 -6.88 -1.40
N ARG A 103 -22.31 -7.96 -0.69
CA ARG A 103 -22.39 -7.95 0.79
C ARG A 103 -21.03 -7.69 1.43
N GLY A 104 -19.96 -8.29 0.89
CA GLY A 104 -18.58 -8.04 1.33
C GLY A 104 -18.16 -6.59 1.12
N VAL A 105 -18.41 -6.03 -0.09
CA VAL A 105 -18.16 -4.61 -0.38
C VAL A 105 -18.92 -3.71 0.59
N GLN A 106 -20.22 -3.95 0.79
CA GLN A 106 -21.06 -3.14 1.68
C GLN A 106 -20.51 -3.14 3.11
N ARG A 107 -20.11 -4.32 3.63
CA ARG A 107 -19.58 -4.47 4.98
C ARG A 107 -18.25 -3.73 5.14
N ALA A 108 -17.30 -3.91 4.22
CA ALA A 108 -16.01 -3.24 4.27
C ALA A 108 -16.15 -1.73 4.07
N CYS A 109 -16.97 -1.27 3.12
CA CYS A 109 -17.22 0.15 2.93
C CYS A 109 -17.85 0.81 4.16
N ALA A 110 -18.76 0.12 4.83
CA ALA A 110 -19.36 0.62 6.09
C ALA A 110 -18.32 0.76 7.21
N GLU A 111 -17.37 -0.19 7.32
CA GLU A 111 -16.27 -0.15 8.29
C GLU A 111 -15.41 1.12 8.14
N TYR A 112 -15.13 1.54 6.90
CA TYR A 112 -14.25 2.68 6.60
C TYR A 112 -14.99 3.96 6.21
N GLY A 113 -16.33 3.99 6.28
CA GLY A 113 -17.13 5.16 5.94
C GLY A 113 -17.11 5.54 4.46
N ILE A 114 -17.00 4.53 3.57
CA ILE A 114 -16.94 4.71 2.12
C ILE A 114 -18.33 4.62 1.52
N CYS A 115 -18.67 5.57 0.64
CA CYS A 115 -19.88 5.53 -0.17
C CYS A 115 -19.54 5.05 -1.59
N VAL A 116 -20.09 3.93 -2.03
CA VAL A 116 -20.00 3.48 -3.42
C VAL A 116 -20.98 4.30 -4.26
N VAL A 117 -20.48 5.05 -5.23
CA VAL A 117 -21.26 6.03 -6.01
C VAL A 117 -21.49 5.60 -7.46
N GLY A 118 -20.92 4.49 -7.90
CA GLY A 118 -21.09 3.96 -9.25
C GLY A 118 -20.20 2.77 -9.53
N GLY A 119 -20.26 2.29 -10.76
CA GLY A 119 -19.44 1.16 -11.20
C GLY A 119 -19.92 0.55 -12.50
N ASP A 120 -19.37 -0.61 -12.85
CA ASP A 120 -19.72 -1.37 -14.04
C ASP A 120 -19.58 -2.87 -13.81
N VAL A 121 -20.33 -3.68 -14.57
CA VAL A 121 -20.24 -5.15 -14.55
C VAL A 121 -20.12 -5.66 -15.98
N SER A 122 -19.09 -6.44 -16.25
CA SER A 122 -18.79 -6.97 -17.57
C SER A 122 -18.53 -8.47 -17.53
N SER A 123 -18.79 -9.15 -18.65
CA SER A 123 -18.45 -10.57 -18.83
C SER A 123 -17.10 -10.68 -19.53
N LEU A 124 -16.28 -11.67 -19.11
CA LEU A 124 -15.05 -12.02 -19.83
C LEU A 124 -15.33 -13.05 -20.94
N PRO A 125 -14.51 -13.07 -22.02
CA PRO A 125 -14.61 -14.09 -23.06
C PRO A 125 -14.21 -15.48 -22.56
N GLU A 126 -13.26 -15.56 -21.63
CA GLU A 126 -12.72 -16.77 -21.03
C GLU A 126 -12.94 -16.79 -19.52
N GLU A 127 -12.71 -17.96 -18.89
CA GLU A 127 -12.82 -18.12 -17.44
C GLU A 127 -11.81 -17.24 -16.71
N GLY A 128 -12.28 -16.51 -15.70
CA GLY A 128 -11.47 -15.61 -14.91
C GLY A 128 -12.30 -14.56 -14.19
N ALA A 129 -11.68 -13.80 -13.30
CA ALA A 129 -12.33 -12.70 -12.61
C ALA A 129 -11.34 -11.58 -12.27
N VAL A 130 -11.76 -10.35 -12.52
CA VAL A 130 -11.04 -9.13 -12.14
C VAL A 130 -12.01 -8.19 -11.45
N PHE A 131 -11.63 -7.76 -10.26
CA PHE A 131 -12.39 -6.83 -9.42
C PHE A 131 -11.56 -5.57 -9.25
N THR A 132 -12.11 -4.42 -9.58
CA THR A 132 -11.40 -3.14 -9.51
C THR A 132 -12.18 -2.16 -8.65
N LEU A 133 -11.50 -1.49 -7.74
CA LEU A 133 -12.06 -0.37 -6.99
C LEU A 133 -11.22 0.87 -7.25
N SER A 134 -11.86 1.96 -7.66
CA SER A 134 -11.27 3.29 -7.64
C SER A 134 -11.75 3.98 -6.38
N LEU A 135 -10.83 4.44 -5.52
CA LEU A 135 -11.15 5.04 -4.24
C LEU A 135 -10.71 6.50 -4.22
N LEU A 136 -11.62 7.36 -3.80
CA LEU A 136 -11.38 8.76 -3.55
C LEU A 136 -11.36 9.00 -2.04
N GLY A 137 -10.38 9.77 -1.61
CA GLY A 137 -10.22 10.18 -0.22
C GLY A 137 -9.80 11.63 -0.11
N PHE A 138 -9.65 12.09 1.12
CA PHE A 138 -9.21 13.46 1.40
C PHE A 138 -8.14 13.48 2.48
N ALA A 139 -7.18 14.38 2.33
CA ALA A 139 -6.22 14.73 3.37
C ALA A 139 -6.23 16.25 3.60
N GLU A 140 -5.83 16.68 4.80
CA GLU A 140 -5.56 18.08 5.09
C GLU A 140 -4.25 18.49 4.40
N GLU A 141 -4.17 19.74 3.94
CA GLU A 141 -2.91 20.26 3.39
C GLU A 141 -1.80 20.18 4.45
N GLY A 142 -0.61 19.69 4.05
CA GLY A 142 0.50 19.45 4.97
C GLY A 142 0.50 18.10 5.71
N CYS A 143 -0.60 17.32 5.63
CA CYS A 143 -0.67 15.98 6.23
C CYS A 143 -0.25 14.87 5.26
N VAL A 144 -0.21 15.14 3.96
CA VAL A 144 0.22 14.17 2.94
C VAL A 144 1.71 13.90 3.07
N LYS A 145 2.08 12.62 3.18
CA LYS A 145 3.48 12.16 3.21
C LYS A 145 3.79 11.43 1.91
N LEU A 146 4.87 11.83 1.28
CA LEU A 146 5.28 11.29 -0.03
C LEU A 146 6.44 10.32 0.15
N ARG A 147 6.51 9.28 -0.66
CA ARG A 147 7.61 8.29 -0.67
C ARG A 147 8.98 8.96 -0.81
N ARG A 148 9.09 10.00 -1.65
CA ARG A 148 10.33 10.71 -1.99
C ARG A 148 10.81 11.72 -0.96
N SER A 149 10.25 11.76 0.23
CA SER A 149 10.50 12.84 1.22
C SER A 149 11.38 12.43 2.40
N ALA A 150 11.92 11.20 2.40
CA ALA A 150 12.86 10.77 3.44
C ALA A 150 14.14 11.61 3.42
N ARG A 151 14.77 11.79 4.58
CA ARG A 151 15.98 12.59 4.78
C ARG A 151 17.12 11.73 5.31
N PRO A 152 18.38 12.12 5.03
CA PRO A 152 19.52 11.42 5.62
C PRO A 152 19.45 11.45 7.15
N GLY A 153 19.58 10.29 7.79
CA GLY A 153 19.49 10.12 9.24
C GLY A 153 18.10 9.76 9.74
N ASP A 154 17.05 9.84 8.93
CA ASP A 154 15.74 9.35 9.30
C ASP A 154 15.78 7.85 9.63
N LEU A 155 15.01 7.45 10.64
CA LEU A 155 14.80 6.05 10.96
C LEU A 155 13.74 5.45 10.04
N LEU A 156 13.98 4.23 9.55
CA LEU A 156 12.94 3.41 8.94
C LEU A 156 12.11 2.82 10.08
N CYS A 157 10.87 3.24 10.18
CA CYS A 157 9.90 2.68 11.12
C CYS A 157 8.77 1.98 10.36
N GLY A 158 8.19 0.94 10.95
CA GLY A 158 7.07 0.23 10.34
C GLY A 158 6.07 -0.28 11.37
N THR A 159 4.81 -0.38 10.97
CA THR A 159 3.71 -0.89 11.81
C THR A 159 3.63 -2.42 11.76
N GLY A 160 3.06 -3.01 12.79
CA GLY A 160 2.64 -4.41 12.83
C GLY A 160 3.75 -5.45 12.66
N CYS A 161 3.48 -6.51 11.87
CA CYS A 161 4.37 -7.65 11.65
C CYS A 161 4.40 -8.06 10.18
N TYR A 162 5.53 -8.59 9.74
CA TYR A 162 5.83 -8.86 8.33
C TYR A 162 6.03 -10.35 8.04
N GLY A 163 5.81 -10.72 6.79
CA GLY A 163 6.07 -12.03 6.20
C GLY A 163 4.96 -13.04 6.37
N ARG A 164 4.92 -14.03 5.48
CA ARG A 164 3.92 -15.10 5.42
C ARG A 164 2.47 -14.61 5.34
N SER A 165 2.25 -13.46 4.70
CA SER A 165 0.91 -12.88 4.62
C SER A 165 -0.06 -13.79 3.89
N PHE A 166 0.39 -14.43 2.80
CA PHE A 166 -0.43 -15.33 2.01
C PHE A 166 -0.69 -16.65 2.76
N GLU A 167 0.34 -17.32 3.27
CA GLU A 167 0.23 -18.63 3.94
C GLU A 167 -0.57 -18.56 5.24
N SER A 168 -0.49 -17.45 5.96
CA SER A 168 -1.25 -17.24 7.20
C SER A 168 -2.71 -16.81 6.95
N GLY A 169 -3.06 -16.47 5.70
CA GLY A 169 -4.35 -15.87 5.35
C GLY A 169 -4.48 -14.40 5.78
N HIS A 170 -3.39 -13.77 6.24
CA HIS A 170 -3.39 -12.35 6.62
C HIS A 170 -3.78 -11.44 5.45
N HIS A 171 -3.31 -11.75 4.24
CA HIS A 171 -3.62 -11.04 3.00
C HIS A 171 -5.14 -10.88 2.72
N LEU A 172 -5.99 -11.69 3.35
CA LEU A 172 -7.46 -11.60 3.25
C LEU A 172 -8.09 -10.92 4.47
N THR A 173 -7.36 -10.85 5.59
CA THR A 173 -7.92 -10.41 6.89
C THR A 173 -7.22 -9.19 7.49
N PHE A 174 -6.20 -8.67 6.81
CA PHE A 174 -5.46 -7.49 7.28
C PHE A 174 -6.41 -6.30 7.52
N ARG A 175 -5.99 -5.44 8.42
CA ARG A 175 -6.67 -4.17 8.69
C ARG A 175 -5.75 -3.03 8.25
N PRO A 176 -6.14 -2.26 7.23
CA PRO A 176 -5.40 -1.07 6.81
C PRO A 176 -5.12 -0.16 8.00
N ARG A 177 -3.93 0.36 8.06
CA ARG A 177 -3.45 1.22 9.15
C ARG A 177 -3.98 2.66 9.03
N LEU A 178 -5.30 2.79 8.84
CA LEU A 178 -5.95 4.07 8.55
C LEU A 178 -5.80 5.08 9.70
N GLN A 179 -5.95 4.64 10.94
CA GLN A 179 -5.83 5.53 12.11
C GLN A 179 -4.39 5.95 12.32
N GLU A 180 -3.47 5.00 12.22
CA GLU A 180 -2.03 5.23 12.28
C GLU A 180 -1.58 6.16 11.15
N GLY A 181 -2.01 5.92 9.91
CA GLY A 181 -1.69 6.76 8.75
C GLY A 181 -2.11 8.21 8.93
N VAL A 182 -3.35 8.44 9.37
CA VAL A 182 -3.85 9.79 9.65
C VAL A 182 -3.07 10.47 10.77
N PHE A 183 -2.68 9.74 11.81
CA PHE A 183 -1.89 10.28 12.91
C PHE A 183 -0.45 10.59 12.48
N LEU A 184 0.21 9.65 11.81
CA LEU A 184 1.57 9.81 11.28
C LEU A 184 1.63 10.93 10.24
N GLY A 185 0.59 11.07 9.40
CA GLY A 185 0.45 12.18 8.45
C GLY A 185 0.50 13.56 9.12
N LYS A 186 -0.09 13.72 10.29
CA LYS A 186 -0.09 14.97 11.06
C LYS A 186 1.22 15.25 11.80
N SER A 187 2.06 14.24 11.95
CA SER A 187 3.33 14.40 12.68
C SER A 187 4.39 15.10 11.84
N PRO A 188 4.99 16.19 12.31
CA PRO A 188 6.11 16.83 11.64
C PRO A 188 7.40 16.00 11.67
N ALA A 189 7.49 15.00 12.55
CA ALA A 189 8.60 14.08 12.63
C ALA A 189 8.56 12.99 11.57
N VAL A 190 7.42 12.76 10.91
CA VAL A 190 7.30 11.83 9.77
C VAL A 190 7.53 12.60 8.48
N HIS A 191 8.59 12.25 7.76
CA HIS A 191 8.95 12.92 6.52
C HIS A 191 8.42 12.20 5.29
N ALA A 192 8.47 10.86 5.26
CA ALA A 192 7.93 10.02 4.19
C ALA A 192 7.10 8.88 4.76
N MET A 193 6.16 8.36 3.98
CA MET A 193 5.34 7.22 4.35
C MET A 193 4.86 6.50 3.08
N MET A 194 4.66 5.20 3.16
CA MET A 194 4.00 4.35 2.16
C MET A 194 3.50 3.05 2.82
N ASP A 195 2.68 2.30 2.14
CA ASP A 195 2.32 0.95 2.59
C ASP A 195 3.29 -0.13 2.04
N VAL A 196 3.16 -1.36 2.55
CA VAL A 196 3.95 -2.51 2.12
C VAL A 196 3.04 -3.51 1.41
N SER A 197 3.06 -3.45 0.09
CA SER A 197 2.28 -4.30 -0.81
C SER A 197 3.12 -5.35 -1.54
N ASP A 198 4.33 -5.01 -1.97
CA ASP A 198 5.20 -5.86 -2.78
C ASP A 198 6.28 -6.59 -1.95
N GLY A 199 6.40 -6.25 -0.67
CA GLY A 199 7.35 -6.77 0.29
C GLY A 199 8.21 -5.67 0.91
N LEU A 200 8.51 -5.82 2.19
CA LEU A 200 9.19 -4.79 2.99
C LEU A 200 10.50 -4.29 2.34
N LEU A 201 11.31 -5.20 1.80
CA LEU A 201 12.56 -4.82 1.14
C LEU A 201 12.33 -3.99 -0.13
N LYS A 202 11.41 -4.42 -0.99
CA LYS A 202 11.12 -3.76 -2.27
C LYS A 202 10.56 -2.36 -2.03
N ASP A 203 9.60 -2.23 -1.14
CA ASP A 203 8.91 -0.97 -0.87
C ASP A 203 9.80 0.01 -0.10
N ALA A 204 10.53 -0.43 0.93
CA ALA A 204 11.49 0.43 1.63
C ALA A 204 12.66 0.88 0.74
N ARG A 205 13.13 0.00 -0.17
CA ARG A 205 14.13 0.34 -1.20
C ARG A 205 13.58 1.39 -2.16
N ARG A 206 12.31 1.28 -2.58
CA ARG A 206 11.64 2.27 -3.43
C ARG A 206 11.59 3.63 -2.74
N MET A 207 11.20 3.69 -1.46
CA MET A 207 11.21 4.93 -0.67
C MET A 207 12.62 5.56 -0.61
N ALA A 208 13.65 4.75 -0.39
CA ALA A 208 15.04 5.22 -0.37
C ALA A 208 15.50 5.73 -1.74
N MET A 209 15.19 5.00 -2.81
CA MET A 209 15.54 5.37 -4.19
C MET A 209 14.88 6.68 -4.61
N GLU A 210 13.60 6.85 -4.38
CA GLU A 210 12.86 8.07 -4.73
C GLU A 210 13.27 9.28 -3.88
N SER A 211 13.80 9.03 -2.67
CA SER A 211 14.36 10.06 -1.79
C SER A 211 15.84 10.39 -2.09
N GLY A 212 16.46 9.70 -3.06
CA GLY A 212 17.88 9.89 -3.40
C GLY A 212 18.84 9.35 -2.33
N LEU A 213 18.43 8.36 -1.54
CA LEU A 213 19.13 7.82 -0.38
C LEU A 213 19.45 6.34 -0.53
N ALA A 214 20.35 5.83 0.31
CA ALA A 214 20.56 4.44 0.60
C ALA A 214 19.81 4.03 1.88
N LEU A 215 19.57 2.74 2.05
CA LEU A 215 18.89 2.18 3.20
C LEU A 215 19.78 1.16 3.92
N ARG A 216 19.82 1.23 5.24
CA ARG A 216 20.43 0.22 6.10
C ARG A 216 19.37 -0.38 6.99
N PHE A 217 19.10 -1.69 6.82
CA PHE A 217 18.22 -2.45 7.71
C PHE A 217 18.93 -2.87 8.99
N GLU A 218 18.14 -3.02 10.05
CA GLU A 218 18.46 -3.66 11.33
C GLU A 218 17.50 -4.85 11.46
N CYS A 219 17.82 -5.95 10.74
CA CYS A 219 16.90 -7.07 10.53
C CYS A 219 16.46 -7.76 11.84
N GLU A 220 17.28 -7.70 12.89
CA GLU A 220 16.94 -8.19 14.23
C GLU A 220 15.78 -7.46 14.89
N HIS A 221 15.45 -6.27 14.42
CA HIS A 221 14.37 -5.44 14.93
C HIS A 221 13.09 -5.52 14.08
N ILE A 222 13.09 -6.27 12.96
CA ILE A 222 11.90 -6.46 12.13
C ILE A 222 10.91 -7.35 12.88
N PRO A 223 9.67 -6.88 13.20
CA PRO A 223 8.67 -7.72 13.81
C PRO A 223 8.20 -8.82 12.84
N LEU A 224 8.43 -10.07 13.18
CA LEU A 224 8.06 -11.20 12.36
C LEU A 224 6.65 -11.70 12.69
N ARG A 225 5.85 -11.98 11.67
CA ARG A 225 4.59 -12.72 11.85
C ARG A 225 4.90 -14.13 12.32
N ALA A 226 4.00 -14.73 13.07
CA ALA A 226 4.20 -16.06 13.64
C ALA A 226 4.63 -17.09 12.58
N GLY A 227 5.81 -17.68 12.80
CA GLY A 227 6.43 -18.65 11.90
C GLY A 227 7.14 -18.06 10.69
N ALA A 228 7.20 -16.73 10.53
CA ALA A 228 7.97 -16.09 9.48
C ALA A 228 9.46 -16.05 9.82
N SER A 229 10.29 -16.17 8.80
CA SER A 229 11.72 -15.86 8.84
C SER A 229 11.97 -14.39 8.48
N VAL A 230 13.19 -13.91 8.68
CA VAL A 230 13.60 -12.58 8.20
C VAL A 230 13.48 -12.47 6.67
N GLU A 231 13.79 -13.55 5.93
CA GLU A 231 13.64 -13.58 4.48
C GLU A 231 12.16 -13.46 4.07
N ASP A 232 11.24 -14.15 4.76
CA ASP A 232 9.81 -14.01 4.52
C ASP A 232 9.35 -12.58 4.79
N ALA A 233 9.79 -11.95 5.89
CA ALA A 233 9.44 -10.58 6.23
C ALA A 233 9.95 -9.55 5.21
N LEU A 234 11.12 -9.80 4.62
CA LEU A 234 11.72 -8.91 3.62
C LEU A 234 11.07 -9.07 2.23
N CYS A 235 10.69 -10.29 1.85
CA CYS A 235 10.37 -10.64 0.47
C CYS A 235 8.89 -10.95 0.21
N ASP A 236 8.14 -11.42 1.21
CA ASP A 236 6.72 -11.72 1.01
C ASP A 236 5.93 -10.39 0.93
N GLY A 237 5.04 -10.30 -0.05
CA GLY A 237 4.16 -9.15 -0.21
C GLY A 237 2.85 -9.27 0.56
N GLU A 238 1.98 -8.29 0.34
CA GLU A 238 0.61 -8.21 0.85
C GLU A 238 0.50 -8.11 2.39
N ASP A 239 1.50 -7.51 3.04
CA ASP A 239 1.43 -7.24 4.47
C ASP A 239 0.49 -6.07 4.81
N TYR A 240 0.40 -5.06 3.92
CA TYR A 240 -0.43 -3.87 4.08
C TYR A 240 -0.22 -3.16 5.43
N GLU A 241 1.03 -3.19 5.90
CA GLU A 241 1.52 -2.37 6.99
C GLU A 241 2.05 -1.05 6.43
N LEU A 242 2.18 -0.01 7.26
CA LEU A 242 2.81 1.24 6.87
C LEU A 242 4.30 1.21 7.23
N ILE A 243 5.14 1.74 6.33
CA ILE A 243 6.51 2.13 6.62
C ILE A 243 6.65 3.63 6.50
N CYS A 244 7.50 4.21 7.34
CA CYS A 244 7.74 5.66 7.35
C CYS A 244 9.19 6.00 7.67
N ALA A 245 9.63 7.14 7.13
CA ALA A 245 10.89 7.78 7.48
C ALA A 245 10.63 8.79 8.61
N VAL A 246 11.26 8.58 9.74
CA VAL A 246 10.99 9.33 10.97
C VAL A 246 12.26 10.04 11.46
N ASP A 247 12.15 11.34 11.72
CA ASP A 247 13.19 12.09 12.42
C ASP A 247 13.52 11.41 13.77
N PRO A 248 14.81 11.08 14.04
CA PRO A 248 15.21 10.45 15.29
C PRO A 248 14.71 11.18 16.54
N ALA A 249 14.62 12.51 16.51
CA ALA A 249 14.17 13.31 17.65
C ALA A 249 12.69 13.08 18.01
N GLY A 250 11.87 12.66 17.03
CA GLY A 250 10.44 12.38 17.25
C GLY A 250 10.10 10.91 17.41
N ALA A 251 11.03 10.01 17.13
CA ALA A 251 10.77 8.58 17.05
C ALA A 251 10.30 7.95 18.35
N ASP A 252 10.89 8.33 19.50
CA ASP A 252 10.50 7.81 20.82
C ASP A 252 9.06 8.15 21.17
N ALA A 253 8.65 9.38 20.87
CA ALA A 253 7.28 9.83 21.11
C ALA A 253 6.27 9.06 20.22
N LEU A 254 6.60 8.83 18.94
CA LEU A 254 5.76 8.08 18.01
C LEU A 254 5.65 6.61 18.41
N CYS A 255 6.75 5.94 18.71
CA CYS A 255 6.73 4.54 19.17
C CYS A 255 5.99 4.38 20.51
N SER A 256 6.02 5.38 21.39
CA SER A 256 5.23 5.38 22.62
C SER A 256 3.74 5.56 22.38
N ALA A 257 3.36 6.39 21.39
CA ALA A 257 1.96 6.60 20.99
C ALA A 257 1.38 5.38 20.26
N PHE A 258 2.21 4.66 19.49
CA PHE A 258 1.84 3.45 18.77
C PHE A 258 2.82 2.32 19.10
N PRO A 259 2.48 1.46 20.08
CA PRO A 259 3.36 0.35 20.50
C PRO A 259 3.65 -0.68 19.40
N ASN A 260 2.86 -0.70 18.33
CA ASN A 260 3.07 -1.53 17.14
C ASN A 260 3.95 -0.86 16.07
N LEU A 261 4.51 0.31 16.32
CA LEU A 261 5.48 0.97 15.46
C LEU A 261 6.90 0.59 15.90
N SER A 262 7.62 -0.10 15.04
CA SER A 262 8.97 -0.62 15.31
C SER A 262 10.01 0.07 14.44
N ARG A 263 11.20 0.30 15.00
CA ARG A 263 12.37 0.80 14.25
C ARG A 263 13.06 -0.39 13.60
N MET A 264 13.30 -0.33 12.31
CA MET A 264 13.81 -1.44 11.53
C MET A 264 15.09 -1.09 10.72
N GLY A 265 15.57 0.14 10.84
CA GLY A 265 16.73 0.61 10.10
C GLY A 265 16.81 2.13 10.00
N CYS A 266 17.61 2.62 9.05
CA CYS A 266 17.76 4.06 8.82
C CYS A 266 18.11 4.39 7.37
N PHE A 267 17.71 5.59 6.94
CA PHE A 267 18.07 6.18 5.64
C PHE A 267 19.43 6.90 5.77
N VAL A 268 20.33 6.60 4.84
CA VAL A 268 21.71 7.11 4.88
C VAL A 268 22.11 7.71 3.54
N ASN A 269 23.12 8.57 3.54
CA ASN A 269 23.74 9.00 2.30
C ASN A 269 24.39 7.81 1.59
N GLY A 270 24.21 7.70 0.28
CA GLY A 270 24.76 6.60 -0.51
C GLY A 270 24.16 6.55 -1.91
N THR A 271 24.43 5.49 -2.65
CA THR A 271 23.80 5.28 -3.97
C THR A 271 22.28 5.09 -3.77
N PRO A 272 21.44 5.88 -4.45
CA PRO A 272 19.98 5.78 -4.32
C PRO A 272 19.47 4.35 -4.49
N GLY A 273 18.65 3.89 -3.55
CA GLY A 273 18.09 2.55 -3.55
C GLY A 273 19.07 1.42 -3.24
N SER A 274 20.34 1.72 -2.90
CA SER A 274 21.22 0.66 -2.38
C SER A 274 20.82 0.28 -0.96
N VAL A 275 20.88 -1.03 -0.67
CA VAL A 275 20.45 -1.60 0.61
C VAL A 275 21.60 -2.35 1.27
N SER A 276 21.70 -2.24 2.58
CA SER A 276 22.67 -2.96 3.42
C SER A 276 22.00 -3.46 4.70
N GLY A 277 22.69 -4.28 5.48
CA GLY A 277 22.18 -4.84 6.75
C GLY A 277 21.17 -5.96 6.56
N ILE A 278 21.09 -6.56 5.36
CA ILE A 278 20.23 -7.71 5.07
C ILE A 278 21.05 -8.99 4.87
N PRO A 279 20.52 -10.18 5.20
CA PRO A 279 21.16 -11.45 4.88
C PRO A 279 21.19 -11.71 3.37
N ALA A 280 21.92 -12.76 2.95
CA ALA A 280 21.75 -13.29 1.60
C ALA A 280 20.34 -13.85 1.44
N LEU A 281 19.67 -13.48 0.36
CA LEU A 281 18.28 -13.85 0.08
C LEU A 281 18.21 -14.86 -1.07
N ASN A 282 17.30 -15.81 -0.95
CA ASN A 282 16.96 -16.77 -2.00
C ASN A 282 15.65 -16.36 -2.71
N LYS A 283 14.75 -15.64 -2.00
CA LYS A 283 13.51 -15.10 -2.53
C LYS A 283 13.75 -13.73 -3.18
N LYS A 284 12.90 -13.42 -4.16
CA LYS A 284 12.74 -12.06 -4.70
C LYS A 284 11.38 -11.55 -4.26
N GLY A 285 11.22 -10.23 -4.12
CA GLY A 285 9.90 -9.61 -3.90
C GLY A 285 8.93 -9.92 -5.04
N PHE A 286 7.65 -9.67 -4.83
CA PHE A 286 6.61 -9.92 -5.83
C PHE A 286 6.82 -9.08 -7.09
N ASP A 287 6.57 -9.67 -8.26
CA ASP A 287 6.63 -9.02 -9.58
C ASP A 287 5.56 -9.64 -10.49
N HIS A 288 4.68 -8.79 -11.05
CA HIS A 288 3.58 -9.24 -11.92
C HIS A 288 4.02 -9.86 -13.24
N PHE A 289 5.22 -9.59 -13.71
CA PHE A 289 5.71 -10.01 -15.04
C PHE A 289 6.80 -11.09 -14.97
N HIS A 290 7.22 -11.49 -13.78
CA HIS A 290 8.14 -12.59 -13.59
C HIS A 290 7.41 -13.72 -12.86
N GLU A 291 7.45 -14.94 -13.43
CA GLU A 291 6.95 -16.13 -12.75
C GLU A 291 7.69 -16.27 -11.41
N ASN A 292 6.94 -16.29 -10.32
CA ASN A 292 7.47 -16.67 -9.02
C ASN A 292 7.80 -18.18 -9.11
N VAL A 293 9.07 -18.53 -9.35
CA VAL A 293 9.60 -19.89 -9.31
C VAL A 293 10.00 -20.21 -7.88
#